data_87965f4368d6dcbae5119e18f78527f8
#
_entry.id   87965f4368d6dcbae5119e18f78527f8
#
_cell.length_a   1.000
_cell.length_b   1.000
_cell.length_c   1.000
_cell.angle_alpha   90.00
_cell.angle_beta   90.00
_cell.angle_gamma   90.00
#
_symmetry.space_group_name_H-M   'P 1'
#
loop_
_entity.id
_entity.type
_entity.pdbx_description
1 polymer ?
#
loop_
_entity_poly.entity_id
_entity_poly.type
_entity_poly.pdbx_seq_one_letter_code
_entity_poly.pdbx_strand_id
1 'polypeptide(L)'
;MRFHFKTKYQQDIGLFQDPHDWELYGLVAAVAFCAPFFLGDYLLGEFTYVLILTIAGLGLMVLVGHTGQARLGHGAFLACGAYLQYNLIDAGLPFLVAFALAGLLSGIIGALVAIPALRMSGIYLAIATLAFGIITEDVIILLEHWTGGVEGVVIESVSIFGADFDRYAQGLPLAAPGHNFYWLCLVAVIIVTWLYKNLLRSPTGRAFTAIRDSEVSARAMGINVSLYKAIAFGVSCCFTGLAGALLAHFLGAFNYEAFLIIISIQLLLMVTIGGLGSIHGAYFGALIVGMLPLVITIIRENISAAFGMGNVSIPGLDQAVFACILIASIIIEPLGVYGRWLKIRTWFELFPLARKDMFKRHKSYLKTERMR
;
A
#
# COMPACT_ATOMS: atom_id res chain seq x y z
N MET A 1 -3.46 -1.72 -35.13
CA MET A 1 -4.32 -2.57 -34.30
C MET A 1 -3.59 -3.84 -33.95
N ARG A 2 -3.22 -4.05 -32.70
CA ARG A 2 -2.64 -5.31 -32.23
C ARG A 2 -3.59 -5.89 -31.18
N PHE A 3 -4.66 -6.55 -31.66
CA PHE A 3 -5.49 -7.36 -30.78
C PHE A 3 -4.75 -8.69 -30.52
N HIS A 4 -4.21 -8.87 -29.33
CA HIS A 4 -3.74 -10.17 -28.89
C HIS A 4 -4.92 -11.02 -28.46
N PHE A 5 -5.37 -11.91 -29.34
CA PHE A 5 -6.40 -12.89 -28.98
C PHE A 5 -5.75 -13.96 -28.09
N LYS A 6 -6.18 -14.03 -26.84
CA LYS A 6 -5.78 -15.08 -25.92
C LYS A 6 -6.59 -16.34 -26.23
N THR A 7 -5.93 -17.37 -26.74
CA THR A 7 -6.58 -18.64 -27.11
C THR A 7 -6.41 -19.72 -26.06
N LYS A 8 -5.49 -19.55 -25.11
CA LYS A 8 -5.20 -20.52 -24.04
C LYS A 8 -5.25 -19.84 -22.67
N TYR A 9 -5.82 -20.55 -21.69
CA TYR A 9 -5.88 -20.11 -20.30
C TYR A 9 -4.48 -19.74 -19.71
N GLN A 10 -3.44 -20.46 -20.10
CA GLN A 10 -2.06 -20.17 -19.70
C GLN A 10 -1.56 -18.79 -20.13
N GLN A 11 -2.07 -18.25 -21.23
CA GLN A 11 -1.72 -16.91 -21.72
C GLN A 11 -2.38 -15.82 -20.86
N ASP A 12 -3.51 -16.12 -20.24
CA ASP A 12 -4.19 -15.18 -19.35
C ASP A 12 -3.57 -15.15 -17.95
N ILE A 13 -2.97 -16.26 -17.50
CA ILE A 13 -2.26 -16.36 -16.22
C ILE A 13 -0.81 -15.85 -16.31
N GLY A 14 -0.27 -15.59 -17.50
CA GLY A 14 1.09 -15.12 -17.72
C GLY A 14 1.45 -13.89 -16.85
N LEU A 15 2.70 -13.82 -16.36
CA LEU A 15 3.20 -12.68 -15.59
C LEU A 15 3.18 -11.38 -16.43
N PHE A 16 3.48 -11.50 -17.71
CA PHE A 16 3.46 -10.42 -18.69
C PHE A 16 2.41 -10.79 -19.73
N GLN A 17 1.34 -10.02 -19.80
CA GLN A 17 0.24 -10.30 -20.71
C GLN A 17 0.50 -9.73 -22.10
N ASP A 18 1.21 -8.62 -22.17
CA ASP A 18 1.60 -7.95 -23.43
C ASP A 18 3.13 -7.88 -23.57
N PRO A 19 3.67 -8.01 -24.79
CA PRO A 19 5.11 -7.91 -25.01
C PRO A 19 5.70 -6.54 -24.64
N HIS A 20 4.90 -5.47 -24.68
CA HIS A 20 5.31 -4.13 -24.25
C HIS A 20 5.32 -3.94 -22.73
N ASP A 21 4.62 -4.79 -21.98
CA ASP A 21 4.65 -4.72 -20.50
C ASP A 21 6.06 -4.97 -19.98
N TRP A 22 6.81 -5.88 -20.59
CA TRP A 22 8.20 -6.15 -20.22
C TRP A 22 9.11 -4.93 -20.38
N GLU A 23 8.97 -4.19 -21.49
CA GLU A 23 9.77 -2.99 -21.75
C GLU A 23 9.45 -1.90 -20.74
N LEU A 24 8.16 -1.69 -20.44
CA LEU A 24 7.71 -0.68 -19.50
C LEU A 24 8.14 -0.99 -18.07
N TYR A 25 7.98 -2.24 -17.63
CA TYR A 25 8.44 -2.66 -16.30
C TYR A 25 9.96 -2.64 -16.19
N GLY A 26 10.68 -3.00 -17.26
CA GLY A 26 12.12 -2.89 -17.34
C GLY A 26 12.61 -1.45 -17.21
N LEU A 27 11.93 -0.51 -17.86
CA LEU A 27 12.23 0.93 -17.76
C LEU A 27 11.97 1.45 -16.33
N VAL A 28 10.84 1.12 -15.74
CA VAL A 28 10.51 1.52 -14.35
C VAL A 28 11.53 0.94 -13.37
N ALA A 29 11.90 -0.33 -13.54
CA ALA A 29 12.93 -0.96 -12.72
C ALA A 29 14.30 -0.30 -12.92
N ALA A 30 14.68 0.05 -14.15
CA ALA A 30 15.92 0.76 -14.44
C ALA A 30 15.94 2.17 -13.82
N VAL A 31 14.83 2.91 -13.89
CA VAL A 31 14.70 4.23 -13.25
C VAL A 31 14.82 4.10 -11.73
N ALA A 32 14.13 3.15 -11.12
CA ALA A 32 14.23 2.90 -9.68
C ALA A 32 15.65 2.45 -9.27
N PHE A 33 16.33 1.67 -10.11
CA PHE A 33 17.71 1.27 -9.90
C PHE A 33 18.68 2.43 -10.01
N CYS A 34 18.47 3.35 -10.94
CA CYS A 34 19.33 4.51 -11.14
C CYS A 34 19.04 5.67 -10.17
N ALA A 35 17.88 5.68 -9.51
CA ALA A 35 17.45 6.75 -8.62
C ALA A 35 18.52 7.15 -7.56
N PRO A 36 19.18 6.24 -6.84
CA PRO A 36 20.19 6.60 -5.83
C PRO A 36 21.40 7.35 -6.38
N PHE A 37 21.71 7.19 -7.68
CA PHE A 37 22.88 7.84 -8.28
C PHE A 37 22.62 9.29 -8.73
N PHE A 38 21.34 9.66 -8.92
CA PHE A 38 20.94 10.97 -9.43
C PHE A 38 20.20 11.84 -8.41
N LEU A 39 19.60 11.22 -7.39
CA LEU A 39 18.82 11.93 -6.39
C LEU A 39 19.67 12.27 -5.17
N GLY A 40 19.48 13.46 -4.63
CA GLY A 40 20.07 13.84 -3.35
C GLY A 40 19.42 13.08 -2.17
N ASP A 41 20.08 13.03 -1.03
CA ASP A 41 19.70 12.25 0.15
C ASP A 41 18.28 12.53 0.63
N TYR A 42 17.83 13.79 0.57
CA TYR A 42 16.47 14.18 0.94
C TYR A 42 15.41 13.52 0.04
N LEU A 43 15.55 13.67 -1.27
CA LEU A 43 14.62 13.07 -2.23
C LEU A 43 14.66 11.54 -2.19
N LEU A 44 15.83 10.97 -1.98
CA LEU A 44 15.98 9.52 -1.83
C LEU A 44 15.24 9.00 -0.59
N GLY A 45 15.26 9.76 0.51
CA GLY A 45 14.47 9.46 1.70
C GLY A 45 12.97 9.45 1.41
N GLU A 46 12.45 10.43 0.67
CA GLU A 46 11.05 10.48 0.27
C GLU A 46 10.67 9.30 -0.64
N PHE A 47 11.52 8.96 -1.62
CA PHE A 47 11.29 7.78 -2.46
C PHE A 47 11.34 6.47 -1.66
N THR A 48 12.20 6.38 -0.65
CA THR A 48 12.24 5.22 0.27
C THR A 48 10.92 5.09 1.03
N TYR A 49 10.39 6.20 1.53
CA TYR A 49 9.07 6.22 2.16
C TYR A 49 7.95 5.79 1.22
N VAL A 50 7.98 6.22 -0.04
CA VAL A 50 7.04 5.77 -1.10
C VAL A 50 7.13 4.26 -1.32
N LEU A 51 8.33 3.68 -1.31
CA LEU A 51 8.50 2.22 -1.43
C LEU A 51 7.86 1.49 -0.24
N ILE A 52 8.05 1.97 0.98
CA ILE A 52 7.43 1.39 2.18
C ILE A 52 5.90 1.49 2.10
N LEU A 53 5.36 2.67 1.73
CA LEU A 53 3.93 2.85 1.52
C LEU A 53 3.39 1.94 0.40
N THR A 54 4.17 1.66 -0.63
CA THR A 54 3.78 0.73 -1.70
C THR A 54 3.52 -0.66 -1.15
N ILE A 55 4.37 -1.17 -0.24
CA ILE A 55 4.17 -2.47 0.41
C ILE A 55 2.87 -2.47 1.23
N ALA A 56 2.64 -1.44 2.03
CA ALA A 56 1.41 -1.28 2.80
C ALA A 56 0.18 -1.20 1.89
N GLY A 57 0.29 -0.46 0.78
CA GLY A 57 -0.75 -0.33 -0.24
C GLY A 57 -1.07 -1.64 -0.94
N LEU A 58 -0.08 -2.46 -1.27
CA LEU A 58 -0.29 -3.80 -1.80
C LEU A 58 -1.05 -4.67 -0.79
N GLY A 59 -0.70 -4.58 0.50
CA GLY A 59 -1.45 -5.25 1.56
C GLY A 59 -2.92 -4.83 1.59
N LEU A 60 -3.19 -3.53 1.62
CA LEU A 60 -4.55 -3.00 1.63
C LEU A 60 -5.31 -3.32 0.34
N MET A 61 -4.62 -3.38 -0.81
CA MET A 61 -5.20 -3.72 -2.10
C MET A 61 -5.74 -5.15 -2.15
N VAL A 62 -5.09 -6.12 -1.47
CA VAL A 62 -5.64 -7.49 -1.34
C VAL A 62 -7.03 -7.44 -0.72
N LEU A 63 -7.20 -6.63 0.31
CA LEU A 63 -8.43 -6.61 1.08
C LEU A 63 -9.51 -5.72 0.42
N VAL A 64 -9.21 -4.45 0.19
CA VAL A 64 -10.18 -3.50 -0.37
C VAL A 64 -10.38 -3.72 -1.86
N GLY A 65 -9.29 -3.92 -2.59
CA GLY A 65 -9.32 -4.03 -4.05
C GLY A 65 -9.85 -5.37 -4.56
N HIS A 66 -9.46 -6.49 -3.94
CA HIS A 66 -9.79 -7.83 -4.44
C HIS A 66 -10.89 -8.54 -3.67
N THR A 67 -11.14 -8.21 -2.40
CA THR A 67 -12.26 -8.81 -1.64
C THR A 67 -13.41 -7.85 -1.36
N GLY A 68 -13.26 -6.56 -1.70
CA GLY A 68 -14.29 -5.55 -1.52
C GLY A 68 -14.58 -5.18 -0.05
N GLN A 69 -13.66 -5.48 0.86
CA GLN A 69 -13.81 -5.18 2.29
C GLN A 69 -13.14 -3.85 2.64
N ALA A 70 -13.92 -2.77 2.72
CA ALA A 70 -13.41 -1.50 3.22
C ALA A 70 -13.14 -1.57 4.73
N ARG A 71 -11.94 -1.17 5.16
CA ARG A 71 -11.50 -1.18 6.55
C ARG A 71 -10.61 0.02 6.87
N LEU A 72 -10.70 0.51 8.11
CA LEU A 72 -10.02 1.73 8.56
C LEU A 72 -8.94 1.48 9.64
N GLY A 73 -8.62 0.23 9.96
CA GLY A 73 -7.69 -0.12 11.03
C GLY A 73 -6.31 -0.61 10.56
N HIS A 74 -5.84 -0.26 9.36
CA HIS A 74 -4.57 -0.77 8.84
C HIS A 74 -3.35 -0.17 9.54
N GLY A 75 -3.44 1.03 10.10
CA GLY A 75 -2.39 1.62 10.94
C GLY A 75 -2.02 0.75 12.13
N ALA A 76 -3.00 0.08 12.75
CA ALA A 76 -2.75 -0.87 13.84
C ALA A 76 -1.84 -2.04 13.42
N PHE A 77 -2.02 -2.57 12.21
CA PHE A 77 -1.16 -3.67 11.70
C PHE A 77 0.22 -3.18 11.25
N LEU A 78 0.33 -1.91 10.83
CA LEU A 78 1.60 -1.24 10.64
C LEU A 78 2.37 -1.15 11.97
N ALA A 79 1.68 -0.69 13.04
CA ALA A 79 2.22 -0.67 14.40
C ALA A 79 2.63 -2.06 14.88
N CYS A 80 1.76 -3.07 14.74
CA CYS A 80 2.09 -4.44 15.08
C CYS A 80 3.38 -4.90 14.42
N GLY A 81 3.54 -4.66 13.10
CA GLY A 81 4.76 -5.00 12.38
C GLY A 81 6.00 -4.28 12.91
N ALA A 82 5.89 -2.98 13.20
CA ALA A 82 6.96 -2.15 13.73
C ALA A 82 7.44 -2.62 15.12
N TYR A 83 6.50 -2.80 16.05
CA TYR A 83 6.84 -3.24 17.42
C TYR A 83 7.27 -4.70 17.48
N LEU A 84 6.72 -5.59 16.65
CA LEU A 84 7.20 -6.97 16.54
C LEU A 84 8.63 -6.99 16.01
N GLN A 85 8.96 -6.19 15.00
CA GLN A 85 10.31 -6.07 14.47
C GLN A 85 11.29 -5.61 15.56
N TYR A 86 10.94 -4.55 16.30
CA TYR A 86 11.73 -4.04 17.40
C TYR A 86 12.01 -5.12 18.44
N ASN A 87 10.97 -5.78 18.97
CA ASN A 87 11.11 -6.79 20.01
C ASN A 87 11.90 -8.03 19.55
N LEU A 88 11.77 -8.44 18.28
CA LEU A 88 12.51 -9.57 17.75
C LEU A 88 14.00 -9.26 17.57
N ILE A 89 14.35 -8.01 17.22
CA ILE A 89 15.74 -7.57 17.14
C ILE A 89 16.33 -7.43 18.55
N ASP A 90 15.60 -6.85 19.49
CA ASP A 90 16.01 -6.75 20.90
C ASP A 90 16.25 -8.13 21.52
N ALA A 91 15.49 -9.15 21.12
CA ALA A 91 15.71 -10.55 21.48
C ALA A 91 16.94 -11.18 20.79
N GLY A 92 17.71 -10.44 19.99
CA GLY A 92 18.94 -10.88 19.33
C GLY A 92 18.75 -11.63 18.01
N LEU A 93 17.58 -11.57 17.39
CA LEU A 93 17.35 -12.20 16.09
C LEU A 93 17.94 -11.36 14.94
N PRO A 94 18.56 -11.99 13.93
CA PRO A 94 19.07 -11.27 12.77
C PRO A 94 17.94 -10.61 12.00
N PHE A 95 18.20 -9.41 11.42
CA PHE A 95 17.20 -8.56 10.76
C PHE A 95 16.29 -9.32 9.80
N LEU A 96 16.83 -10.14 8.89
CA LEU A 96 16.02 -10.84 7.88
C LEU A 96 15.01 -11.82 8.49
N VAL A 97 15.40 -12.50 9.58
CA VAL A 97 14.53 -13.44 10.30
C VAL A 97 13.46 -12.66 11.07
N ALA A 98 13.86 -11.60 11.78
CA ALA A 98 12.95 -10.71 12.48
C ALA A 98 11.93 -10.10 11.53
N PHE A 99 12.38 -9.61 10.37
CA PHE A 99 11.53 -9.03 9.33
C PHE A 99 10.48 -10.00 8.79
N ALA A 100 10.88 -11.23 8.45
CA ALA A 100 9.95 -12.26 7.98
C ALA A 100 8.95 -12.65 9.07
N LEU A 101 9.42 -12.81 10.32
CA LEU A 101 8.58 -13.16 11.46
C LEU A 101 7.61 -12.02 11.82
N ALA A 102 8.05 -10.76 11.82
CA ALA A 102 7.19 -9.61 12.07
C ALA A 102 6.00 -9.55 11.10
N GLY A 103 6.26 -9.78 9.81
CA GLY A 103 5.19 -9.88 8.81
C GLY A 103 4.27 -11.07 9.04
N LEU A 104 4.79 -12.27 9.28
CA LEU A 104 4.00 -13.47 9.53
C LEU A 104 3.14 -13.35 10.79
N LEU A 105 3.72 -12.90 11.90
CA LEU A 105 3.01 -12.73 13.17
C LEU A 105 1.92 -11.65 13.04
N SER A 106 2.21 -10.54 12.39
CA SER A 106 1.21 -9.52 12.07
C SER A 106 0.06 -10.10 11.23
N GLY A 107 0.38 -10.98 10.26
CA GLY A 107 -0.61 -11.71 9.48
C GLY A 107 -1.48 -12.66 10.30
N ILE A 108 -0.88 -13.39 11.24
CA ILE A 108 -1.59 -14.29 12.17
C ILE A 108 -2.52 -13.48 13.09
N ILE A 109 -2.02 -12.39 13.70
CA ILE A 109 -2.82 -11.48 14.53
C ILE A 109 -4.00 -10.95 13.69
N GLY A 110 -3.73 -10.52 12.46
CA GLY A 110 -4.77 -10.08 11.54
C GLY A 110 -5.82 -11.15 11.28
N ALA A 111 -5.41 -12.39 10.96
CA ALA A 111 -6.34 -13.47 10.73
C ALA A 111 -7.21 -13.80 11.96
N LEU A 112 -6.65 -13.71 13.16
CA LEU A 112 -7.38 -13.89 14.42
C LEU A 112 -8.41 -12.76 14.63
N VAL A 113 -8.03 -11.52 14.41
CA VAL A 113 -8.92 -10.35 14.50
C VAL A 113 -10.02 -10.41 13.43
N ALA A 114 -9.75 -11.03 12.29
CA ALA A 114 -10.77 -11.24 11.27
C ALA A 114 -11.94 -12.10 11.74
N ILE A 115 -11.71 -13.09 12.60
CA ILE A 115 -12.77 -14.06 13.02
C ILE A 115 -14.01 -13.33 13.59
N PRO A 116 -13.92 -12.48 14.60
CA PRO A 116 -15.08 -11.72 15.07
C PRO A 116 -15.60 -10.71 14.05
N ALA A 117 -14.69 -10.08 13.29
CA ALA A 117 -15.03 -9.07 12.29
C ALA A 117 -15.81 -9.64 11.09
N LEU A 118 -15.67 -10.94 10.77
CA LEU A 118 -16.40 -11.61 9.69
C LEU A 118 -17.91 -11.75 9.95
N ARG A 119 -18.35 -11.57 11.19
CA ARG A 119 -19.79 -11.55 11.55
C ARG A 119 -20.46 -10.22 11.18
N MET A 120 -19.67 -9.20 10.87
CA MET A 120 -20.14 -7.87 10.51
C MET A 120 -20.01 -7.64 9.00
N SER A 121 -20.87 -6.82 8.42
CA SER A 121 -20.85 -6.48 7.00
C SER A 121 -20.98 -4.98 6.77
N GLY A 122 -20.46 -4.50 5.65
CA GLY A 122 -20.57 -3.10 5.23
C GLY A 122 -19.95 -2.12 6.23
N ILE A 123 -20.70 -1.09 6.59
CA ILE A 123 -20.25 0.01 7.47
C ILE A 123 -19.87 -0.47 8.87
N TYR A 124 -20.59 -1.46 9.43
CA TYR A 124 -20.29 -2.00 10.75
C TYR A 124 -18.90 -2.63 10.84
N LEU A 125 -18.44 -3.24 9.75
CA LEU A 125 -17.10 -3.79 9.65
C LEU A 125 -16.03 -2.68 9.66
N ALA A 126 -16.29 -1.56 8.96
CA ALA A 126 -15.38 -0.41 8.95
C ALA A 126 -15.26 0.22 10.34
N ILE A 127 -16.40 0.40 11.06
CA ILE A 127 -16.42 0.94 12.42
C ILE A 127 -15.70 -0.01 13.39
N ALA A 128 -15.91 -1.32 13.30
CA ALA A 128 -15.24 -2.30 14.17
C ALA A 128 -13.72 -2.30 13.96
N THR A 129 -13.26 -2.17 12.73
CA THR A 129 -11.81 -2.11 12.44
C THR A 129 -11.20 -0.78 12.86
N LEU A 130 -11.96 0.30 12.82
CA LEU A 130 -11.56 1.60 13.38
C LEU A 130 -11.43 1.51 14.91
N ALA A 131 -12.42 0.95 15.60
CA ALA A 131 -12.36 0.71 17.04
C ALA A 131 -11.15 -0.17 17.42
N PHE A 132 -10.86 -1.21 16.62
CA PHE A 132 -9.65 -2.02 16.80
C PHE A 132 -8.36 -1.18 16.67
N GLY A 133 -8.32 -0.21 15.75
CA GLY A 133 -7.19 0.73 15.63
C GLY A 133 -6.97 1.49 16.93
N ILE A 134 -8.01 2.10 17.50
CA ILE A 134 -7.96 2.86 18.76
C ILE A 134 -7.54 1.95 19.93
N ILE A 135 -8.14 0.75 20.03
CA ILE A 135 -7.76 -0.21 21.07
C ILE A 135 -6.27 -0.59 20.96
N THR A 136 -5.74 -0.70 19.73
CA THR A 136 -4.32 -1.01 19.53
C THR A 136 -3.42 0.12 20.04
N GLU A 137 -3.81 1.39 19.87
CA GLU A 137 -3.11 2.55 20.44
C GLU A 137 -3.06 2.44 21.97
N ASP A 138 -4.20 2.18 22.63
CA ASP A 138 -4.25 1.99 24.08
C ASP A 138 -3.43 0.80 24.56
N VAL A 139 -3.45 -0.32 23.81
CA VAL A 139 -2.66 -1.52 24.13
C VAL A 139 -1.16 -1.22 24.03
N ILE A 140 -0.72 -0.46 23.02
CA ILE A 140 0.68 -0.04 22.89
C ILE A 140 1.09 0.78 24.12
N ILE A 141 0.27 1.73 24.58
CA ILE A 141 0.57 2.54 25.75
C ILE A 141 0.64 1.69 27.03
N LEU A 142 -0.27 0.72 27.19
CA LEU A 142 -0.33 -0.14 28.38
C LEU A 142 0.83 -1.15 28.46
N LEU A 143 1.35 -1.60 27.32
CA LEU A 143 2.43 -2.60 27.25
C LEU A 143 3.81 -1.93 27.28
N GLU A 144 4.06 -0.99 28.19
CA GLU A 144 5.32 -0.21 28.27
C GLU A 144 6.58 -1.05 28.16
N HIS A 145 6.59 -2.23 28.79
CA HIS A 145 7.75 -3.13 28.77
C HIS A 145 8.16 -3.59 27.35
N TRP A 146 7.21 -3.69 26.43
CA TRP A 146 7.42 -4.20 25.06
C TRP A 146 7.43 -3.10 24.00
N THR A 147 6.88 -1.95 24.33
CA THR A 147 6.59 -0.88 23.36
C THR A 147 7.23 0.45 23.73
N GLY A 148 7.80 0.56 24.92
CA GLY A 148 8.25 1.85 25.46
C GLY A 148 7.10 2.80 25.84
N GLY A 149 5.85 2.35 25.70
CA GLY A 149 4.66 3.14 26.08
C GLY A 149 4.58 4.47 25.35
N VAL A 150 4.39 5.55 26.12
CA VAL A 150 4.30 6.93 25.58
C VAL A 150 5.66 7.46 25.12
N GLU A 151 6.75 7.05 25.77
CA GLU A 151 8.11 7.52 25.42
C GLU A 151 8.58 6.99 24.08
N GLY A 152 8.04 5.83 23.66
CA GLY A 152 8.42 5.16 22.41
C GLY A 152 9.71 4.37 22.53
N VAL A 153 10.19 3.87 21.41
CA VAL A 153 11.38 3.03 21.30
C VAL A 153 12.33 3.54 20.23
N VAL A 154 13.61 3.29 20.43
CA VAL A 154 14.68 3.52 19.43
C VAL A 154 15.10 2.16 18.90
N ILE A 155 15.03 1.97 17.60
CA ILE A 155 15.44 0.72 16.96
C ILE A 155 16.89 0.82 16.51
N GLU A 156 17.63 -0.27 16.71
CA GLU A 156 19.01 -0.33 16.25
C GLU A 156 19.12 -0.31 14.72
N SER A 157 20.26 0.16 14.25
CA SER A 157 20.58 0.17 12.82
C SER A 157 20.57 -1.24 12.22
N VAL A 158 20.12 -1.35 10.99
CA VAL A 158 20.07 -2.64 10.27
C VAL A 158 21.48 -3.04 9.86
N SER A 159 22.01 -4.12 10.42
CA SER A 159 23.24 -4.75 9.94
C SER A 159 22.92 -6.10 9.27
N ILE A 160 23.31 -6.27 8.02
CA ILE A 160 23.14 -7.51 7.27
C ILE A 160 24.52 -7.93 6.74
N PHE A 161 25.02 -9.10 7.16
CA PHE A 161 26.35 -9.63 6.78
C PHE A 161 27.52 -8.65 7.02
N GLY A 162 27.43 -7.80 8.07
CA GLY A 162 28.48 -6.82 8.42
C GLY A 162 28.44 -5.54 7.57
N ALA A 163 27.43 -5.35 6.73
CA ALA A 163 27.16 -4.08 6.07
C ALA A 163 26.01 -3.37 6.79
N ASP A 164 26.20 -2.11 7.12
CA ASP A 164 25.16 -1.28 7.75
C ASP A 164 24.20 -0.73 6.69
N PHE A 165 22.93 -0.98 6.92
CA PHE A 165 21.82 -0.53 6.07
C PHE A 165 21.00 0.58 6.76
N ASP A 166 21.67 1.40 7.57
CA ASP A 166 21.02 2.53 8.20
C ASP A 166 20.82 3.69 7.19
N ARG A 167 19.77 4.49 7.41
CA ARG A 167 19.50 5.70 6.62
C ARG A 167 20.68 6.70 6.67
N TYR A 168 21.42 6.69 7.78
CA TYR A 168 22.55 7.59 8.02
C TYR A 168 23.91 6.90 7.95
N ALA A 169 23.95 5.59 7.68
CA ALA A 169 25.21 4.85 7.58
C ALA A 169 26.03 5.32 6.38
N GLN A 170 27.32 5.45 6.60
CA GLN A 170 28.28 5.65 5.50
C GLN A 170 28.27 4.41 4.62
N GLY A 171 27.80 4.57 3.39
CA GLY A 171 27.55 3.47 2.47
C GLY A 171 28.81 2.72 2.02
N LEU A 172 28.59 1.60 1.35
CA LEU A 172 29.60 0.91 0.53
C LEU A 172 30.31 1.91 -0.41
N PRO A 173 31.58 1.71 -0.77
CA PRO A 173 32.37 2.66 -1.57
C PRO A 173 31.78 3.03 -2.94
N LEU A 174 30.69 2.38 -3.37
CA LEU A 174 29.96 2.68 -4.59
C LEU A 174 28.69 3.53 -4.38
N ALA A 175 28.25 3.80 -3.14
CA ALA A 175 27.02 4.50 -2.86
C ALA A 175 27.22 5.52 -1.74
N ALA A 176 26.61 6.69 -1.86
CA ALA A 176 26.59 7.70 -0.82
C ALA A 176 25.87 7.23 0.47
N PRO A 177 26.06 7.89 1.63
CA PRO A 177 25.37 7.53 2.87
C PRO A 177 23.84 7.42 2.69
N GLY A 178 23.22 6.42 3.29
CA GLY A 178 21.75 6.24 3.22
C GLY A 178 21.22 5.46 2.01
N HIS A 179 22.00 5.20 1.00
CA HIS A 179 21.55 4.49 -0.20
C HIS A 179 21.28 3.00 0.05
N ASN A 180 21.96 2.37 1.02
CA ASN A 180 21.81 0.95 1.31
C ASN A 180 20.39 0.61 1.77
N PHE A 181 19.78 1.47 2.61
CA PHE A 181 18.41 1.26 3.08
C PHE A 181 17.38 1.36 1.94
N TYR A 182 17.60 2.27 1.00
CA TYR A 182 16.77 2.34 -0.21
C TYR A 182 16.81 1.03 -1.00
N TRP A 183 17.99 0.44 -1.21
CA TRP A 183 18.13 -0.83 -1.91
C TRP A 183 17.40 -1.97 -1.20
N LEU A 184 17.48 -2.01 0.13
CA LEU A 184 16.75 -2.99 0.94
C LEU A 184 15.25 -2.84 0.75
N CYS A 185 14.70 -1.61 0.82
CA CYS A 185 13.30 -1.35 0.58
C CYS A 185 12.89 -1.71 -0.86
N LEU A 186 13.71 -1.41 -1.86
CA LEU A 186 13.46 -1.76 -3.26
C LEU A 186 13.35 -3.28 -3.45
N VAL A 187 14.29 -4.04 -2.88
CA VAL A 187 14.25 -5.51 -2.93
C VAL A 187 13.00 -6.04 -2.22
N ALA A 188 12.64 -5.50 -1.07
CA ALA A 188 11.43 -5.88 -0.34
C ALA A 188 10.16 -5.63 -1.18
N VAL A 189 10.04 -4.47 -1.83
CA VAL A 189 8.92 -4.15 -2.76
C VAL A 189 8.85 -5.16 -3.90
N ILE A 190 9.98 -5.51 -4.52
CA ILE A 190 10.02 -6.48 -5.62
C ILE A 190 9.51 -7.85 -5.14
N ILE A 191 10.01 -8.33 -3.99
CA ILE A 191 9.60 -9.62 -3.41
C ILE A 191 8.10 -9.61 -3.08
N VAL A 192 7.61 -8.57 -2.39
CA VAL A 192 6.20 -8.47 -2.02
C VAL A 192 5.30 -8.37 -3.27
N THR A 193 5.72 -7.63 -4.29
CA THR A 193 4.98 -7.55 -5.56
C THR A 193 4.92 -8.89 -6.28
N TRP A 194 6.01 -9.64 -6.26
CA TRP A 194 6.06 -10.98 -6.83
C TRP A 194 5.13 -11.95 -6.07
N LEU A 195 5.15 -11.92 -4.74
CA LEU A 195 4.23 -12.69 -3.89
C LEU A 195 2.78 -12.31 -4.15
N TYR A 196 2.49 -11.01 -4.21
CA TYR A 196 1.16 -10.49 -4.52
C TYR A 196 0.65 -10.97 -5.89
N LYS A 197 1.48 -10.87 -6.94
CA LYS A 197 1.12 -11.38 -8.27
C LYS A 197 0.84 -12.89 -8.26
N ASN A 198 1.66 -13.66 -7.56
CA ASN A 198 1.47 -15.11 -7.44
C ASN A 198 0.18 -15.44 -6.68
N LEU A 199 -0.12 -14.69 -5.62
CA LEU A 199 -1.38 -14.83 -4.88
C LEU A 199 -2.59 -14.61 -5.81
N LEU A 200 -2.60 -13.55 -6.60
CA LEU A 200 -3.72 -13.25 -7.50
C LEU A 200 -3.94 -14.31 -8.58
N ARG A 201 -2.87 -14.94 -9.06
CA ARG A 201 -2.92 -16.03 -10.05
C ARG A 201 -3.35 -17.37 -9.45
N SER A 202 -3.29 -17.50 -8.14
CA SER A 202 -3.67 -18.73 -7.43
C SER A 202 -5.19 -18.93 -7.39
N PRO A 203 -5.66 -20.14 -7.05
CA PRO A 203 -7.08 -20.38 -6.78
C PRO A 203 -7.64 -19.44 -5.70
N THR A 204 -6.81 -19.09 -4.71
CA THR A 204 -7.16 -18.17 -3.62
C THR A 204 -7.48 -16.78 -4.16
N GLY A 205 -6.66 -16.24 -5.07
CA GLY A 205 -6.91 -14.94 -5.69
C GLY A 205 -8.20 -14.90 -6.51
N ARG A 206 -8.51 -15.99 -7.23
CA ARG A 206 -9.78 -16.11 -7.95
C ARG A 206 -10.98 -16.16 -7.01
N ALA A 207 -10.85 -16.84 -5.86
CA ALA A 207 -11.90 -16.83 -4.83
C ALA A 207 -12.12 -15.42 -4.26
N PHE A 208 -11.06 -14.62 -4.08
CA PHE A 208 -11.18 -13.21 -3.63
C PHE A 208 -12.01 -12.38 -4.60
N THR A 209 -11.71 -12.45 -5.90
CA THR A 209 -12.47 -11.70 -6.91
C THR A 209 -13.92 -12.15 -7.01
N ALA A 210 -14.19 -13.48 -6.91
CA ALA A 210 -15.54 -14.02 -6.87
C ALA A 210 -16.34 -13.49 -5.66
N ILE A 211 -15.72 -13.41 -4.48
CA ILE A 211 -16.34 -12.86 -3.27
C ILE A 211 -16.64 -11.36 -3.43
N ARG A 212 -15.73 -10.61 -4.04
CA ARG A 212 -15.92 -9.18 -4.31
C ARG A 212 -17.12 -8.92 -5.21
N ASP A 213 -17.27 -9.73 -6.25
CA ASP A 213 -18.33 -9.54 -7.24
C ASP A 213 -19.70 -9.93 -6.66
N SER A 214 -19.81 -11.08 -5.95
CA SER A 214 -21.02 -11.47 -5.23
C SER A 214 -20.73 -12.56 -4.20
N GLU A 215 -20.90 -12.26 -2.92
CA GLU A 215 -20.74 -13.27 -1.85
C GLU A 215 -21.77 -14.43 -1.96
N VAL A 216 -22.99 -14.12 -2.40
CA VAL A 216 -24.06 -15.12 -2.55
C VAL A 216 -23.72 -16.10 -3.66
N SER A 217 -23.29 -15.59 -4.81
CA SER A 217 -22.88 -16.41 -5.96
C SER A 217 -21.64 -17.25 -5.63
N ALA A 218 -20.65 -16.66 -4.94
CA ALA A 218 -19.46 -17.38 -4.50
C ALA A 218 -19.79 -18.57 -3.58
N ARG A 219 -20.72 -18.38 -2.63
CA ARG A 219 -21.21 -19.49 -1.77
C ARG A 219 -21.93 -20.58 -2.56
N ALA A 220 -22.75 -20.19 -3.53
CA ALA A 220 -23.46 -21.14 -4.40
C ALA A 220 -22.49 -21.99 -5.24
N MET A 221 -21.30 -21.46 -5.56
CA MET A 221 -20.23 -22.19 -6.24
C MET A 221 -19.32 -23.00 -5.30
N GLY A 222 -19.67 -23.11 -4.00
CA GLY A 222 -18.93 -23.90 -3.02
C GLY A 222 -17.74 -23.18 -2.38
N ILE A 223 -17.59 -21.87 -2.58
CA ILE A 223 -16.51 -21.11 -1.95
C ILE A 223 -16.88 -20.80 -0.48
N ASN A 224 -16.01 -21.19 0.45
CA ASN A 224 -16.16 -20.83 1.86
C ASN A 224 -15.77 -19.36 2.08
N VAL A 225 -16.75 -18.46 1.96
CA VAL A 225 -16.56 -17.01 2.02
C VAL A 225 -15.86 -16.57 3.31
N SER A 226 -16.22 -17.16 4.46
CA SER A 226 -15.63 -16.78 5.75
C SER A 226 -14.13 -17.11 5.79
N LEU A 227 -13.74 -18.31 5.36
CA LEU A 227 -12.34 -18.73 5.33
C LEU A 227 -11.51 -17.84 4.40
N TYR A 228 -11.99 -17.62 3.16
CA TYR A 228 -11.24 -16.80 2.21
C TYR A 228 -11.15 -15.33 2.61
N LYS A 229 -12.17 -14.79 3.26
CA LYS A 229 -12.11 -13.44 3.86
C LYS A 229 -11.07 -13.38 4.98
N ALA A 230 -10.97 -14.38 5.85
CA ALA A 230 -9.96 -14.45 6.90
C ALA A 230 -8.55 -14.54 6.32
N ILE A 231 -8.35 -15.39 5.29
CA ILE A 231 -7.07 -15.51 4.58
C ILE A 231 -6.67 -14.17 3.94
N ALA A 232 -7.60 -13.51 3.25
CA ALA A 232 -7.34 -12.20 2.63
C ALA A 232 -6.91 -11.18 3.67
N PHE A 233 -7.55 -11.18 4.84
CA PHE A 233 -7.21 -10.29 5.95
C PHE A 233 -5.82 -10.61 6.51
N GLY A 234 -5.51 -11.88 6.77
CA GLY A 234 -4.19 -12.30 7.25
C GLY A 234 -3.06 -11.92 6.28
N VAL A 235 -3.25 -12.16 4.98
CA VAL A 235 -2.26 -11.76 3.96
C VAL A 235 -2.11 -10.24 3.87
N SER A 236 -3.22 -9.50 3.93
CA SER A 236 -3.19 -8.04 3.97
C SER A 236 -2.38 -7.52 5.15
N CYS A 237 -2.65 -8.04 6.35
CA CYS A 237 -1.93 -7.68 7.57
C CYS A 237 -0.46 -8.12 7.55
N CYS A 238 -0.15 -9.25 6.90
CA CYS A 238 1.23 -9.69 6.71
C CYS A 238 2.03 -8.67 5.89
N PHE A 239 1.52 -8.24 4.74
CA PHE A 239 2.19 -7.23 3.91
C PHE A 239 2.26 -5.87 4.63
N THR A 240 1.20 -5.46 5.31
CA THR A 240 1.20 -4.23 6.10
C THR A 240 2.19 -4.31 7.26
N GLY A 241 2.32 -5.46 7.91
CA GLY A 241 3.31 -5.70 8.96
C GLY A 241 4.75 -5.63 8.46
N LEU A 242 5.03 -6.17 7.26
CA LEU A 242 6.34 -5.99 6.61
C LEU A 242 6.63 -4.51 6.33
N ALA A 243 5.63 -3.75 5.86
CA ALA A 243 5.79 -2.30 5.68
C ALA A 243 6.05 -1.59 7.01
N GLY A 244 5.36 -1.99 8.09
CA GLY A 244 5.57 -1.46 9.44
C GLY A 244 6.98 -1.73 9.97
N ALA A 245 7.50 -2.93 9.76
CA ALA A 245 8.87 -3.29 10.12
C ALA A 245 9.92 -2.40 9.41
N LEU A 246 9.75 -2.13 8.11
CA LEU A 246 10.63 -1.21 7.38
C LEU A 246 10.43 0.24 7.83
N LEU A 247 9.18 0.64 8.13
CA LEU A 247 8.87 1.98 8.61
C LEU A 247 9.54 2.26 9.95
N ALA A 248 9.61 1.29 10.86
CA ALA A 248 10.32 1.41 12.13
C ALA A 248 11.79 1.78 11.94
N HIS A 249 12.48 1.07 11.05
CA HIS A 249 13.88 1.38 10.72
C HIS A 249 14.04 2.70 9.95
N PHE A 250 13.06 3.07 9.13
CA PHE A 250 13.06 4.35 8.42
C PHE A 250 12.96 5.53 9.39
N LEU A 251 12.15 5.41 10.44
CA LEU A 251 11.98 6.43 11.48
C LEU A 251 13.15 6.45 12.46
N GLY A 252 13.74 5.28 12.76
CA GLY A 252 14.82 5.10 13.74
C GLY A 252 14.33 5.17 15.19
N ALA A 253 13.49 6.14 15.52
CA ALA A 253 12.78 6.26 16.79
C ALA A 253 11.30 6.49 16.50
N PHE A 254 10.42 5.78 17.20
CA PHE A 254 8.98 5.88 17.00
C PHE A 254 8.20 5.59 18.28
N ASN A 255 7.03 6.19 18.37
CA ASN A 255 6.06 5.99 19.42
C ASN A 255 4.68 5.63 18.81
N TYR A 256 3.66 5.47 19.66
CA TYR A 256 2.30 5.16 19.20
C TYR A 256 1.73 6.23 18.25
N GLU A 257 2.16 7.49 18.38
CA GLU A 257 1.67 8.60 17.55
C GLU A 257 1.99 8.43 16.05
N ALA A 258 3.05 7.70 15.71
CA ALA A 258 3.39 7.39 14.32
C ALA A 258 2.35 6.50 13.62
N PHE A 259 1.46 5.84 14.37
CA PHE A 259 0.51 4.85 13.87
C PHE A 259 -0.96 5.21 14.14
N LEU A 260 -1.25 6.46 14.45
CA LEU A 260 -2.60 6.96 14.68
C LEU A 260 -3.54 6.67 13.50
N ILE A 261 -4.82 6.76 13.75
CA ILE A 261 -5.87 6.56 12.73
C ILE A 261 -5.64 7.33 11.44
N ILE A 262 -4.93 8.46 11.51
CA ILE A 262 -4.58 9.30 10.37
C ILE A 262 -3.82 8.51 9.32
N ILE A 263 -2.86 7.65 9.70
CA ILE A 263 -2.12 6.82 8.75
C ILE A 263 -3.02 5.77 8.08
N SER A 264 -4.01 5.23 8.81
CA SER A 264 -5.01 4.32 8.24
C SER A 264 -5.85 4.99 7.16
N ILE A 265 -6.27 6.23 7.40
CA ILE A 265 -7.01 7.05 6.43
C ILE A 265 -6.11 7.37 5.24
N GLN A 266 -4.84 7.73 5.46
CA GLN A 266 -3.87 8.00 4.42
C GLN A 266 -3.63 6.78 3.51
N LEU A 267 -3.52 5.57 4.09
CA LEU A 267 -3.39 4.33 3.33
C LEU A 267 -4.63 4.04 2.49
N LEU A 268 -5.83 4.24 3.05
CA LEU A 268 -7.08 4.05 2.31
C LEU A 268 -7.18 5.05 1.15
N LEU A 269 -6.86 6.31 1.41
CA LEU A 269 -6.80 7.37 0.41
C LEU A 269 -5.84 7.01 -0.72
N MET A 270 -4.66 6.52 -0.37
CA MET A 270 -3.63 6.09 -1.31
C MET A 270 -4.17 5.04 -2.29
N VAL A 271 -4.82 4.00 -1.78
CA VAL A 271 -5.35 2.90 -2.61
C VAL A 271 -6.54 3.35 -3.45
N THR A 272 -7.38 4.25 -2.93
CA THR A 272 -8.54 4.81 -3.67
C THR A 272 -8.12 5.76 -4.78
N ILE A 273 -7.21 6.69 -4.53
CA ILE A 273 -6.65 7.59 -5.55
C ILE A 273 -5.91 6.80 -6.62
N GLY A 274 -5.11 5.81 -6.22
CA GLY A 274 -4.34 5.00 -7.15
C GLY A 274 -5.22 4.18 -8.08
N GLY A 275 -6.32 3.66 -7.57
CA GLY A 275 -7.30 2.83 -8.31
C GLY A 275 -7.42 1.42 -7.75
N LEU A 276 -8.59 1.13 -7.21
CA LEU A 276 -8.92 -0.14 -6.55
C LEU A 276 -8.81 -1.34 -7.49
N GLY A 277 -8.22 -2.44 -7.01
CA GLY A 277 -8.15 -3.71 -7.73
C GLY A 277 -7.03 -3.81 -8.76
N SER A 278 -6.07 -2.88 -8.76
CA SER A 278 -4.91 -2.94 -9.65
C SER A 278 -3.58 -2.80 -8.91
N ILE A 279 -2.57 -3.56 -9.33
CA ILE A 279 -1.20 -3.45 -8.80
C ILE A 279 -0.65 -2.04 -9.05
N HIS A 280 -0.82 -1.54 -10.27
CA HIS A 280 -0.37 -0.20 -10.67
C HIS A 280 -1.01 0.89 -9.82
N GLY A 281 -2.28 0.69 -9.39
CA GLY A 281 -2.96 1.61 -8.50
C GLY A 281 -2.26 1.74 -7.15
N ALA A 282 -1.73 0.65 -6.57
CA ALA A 282 -0.97 0.73 -5.33
C ALA A 282 0.30 1.59 -5.49
N TYR A 283 1.03 1.42 -6.60
CA TYR A 283 2.23 2.20 -6.91
C TYR A 283 1.94 3.68 -7.18
N PHE A 284 0.96 3.97 -8.04
CA PHE A 284 0.57 5.35 -8.33
C PHE A 284 0.01 6.07 -7.10
N GLY A 285 -0.79 5.36 -6.31
CA GLY A 285 -1.31 5.89 -5.06
C GLY A 285 -0.21 6.20 -4.05
N ALA A 286 0.74 5.28 -3.86
CA ALA A 286 1.89 5.48 -2.98
C ALA A 286 2.77 6.65 -3.44
N LEU A 287 3.01 6.78 -4.74
CA LEU A 287 3.77 7.88 -5.29
C LEU A 287 3.08 9.22 -5.04
N ILE A 288 1.78 9.32 -5.36
CA ILE A 288 1.01 10.57 -5.20
C ILE A 288 0.93 10.95 -3.73
N VAL A 289 0.48 10.02 -2.87
CA VAL A 289 0.24 10.30 -1.46
C VAL A 289 1.55 10.45 -0.68
N GLY A 290 2.57 9.66 -0.99
CA GLY A 290 3.88 9.76 -0.35
C GLY A 290 4.65 11.03 -0.72
N MET A 291 4.52 11.52 -1.96
CA MET A 291 5.16 12.77 -2.39
C MET A 291 4.35 14.03 -2.04
N LEU A 292 3.11 13.87 -1.60
CA LEU A 292 2.22 15.01 -1.35
C LEU A 292 2.77 15.97 -0.26
N PRO A 293 3.31 15.52 0.89
CA PRO A 293 3.88 16.40 1.90
C PRO A 293 5.04 17.25 1.34
N LEU A 294 5.90 16.65 0.51
CA LEU A 294 6.98 17.34 -0.18
C LEU A 294 6.45 18.45 -1.08
N VAL A 295 5.46 18.13 -1.91
CA VAL A 295 4.84 19.09 -2.84
C VAL A 295 4.21 20.25 -2.07
N ILE A 296 3.50 19.98 -0.98
CA ILE A 296 2.89 21.02 -0.13
C ILE A 296 3.97 21.92 0.47
N THR A 297 5.07 21.34 0.95
CA THR A 297 6.19 22.10 1.52
C THR A 297 6.81 23.03 0.48
N ILE A 298 7.10 22.54 -0.72
CA ILE A 298 7.65 23.34 -1.82
C ILE A 298 6.69 24.49 -2.22
N ILE A 299 5.40 24.20 -2.33
CA ILE A 299 4.39 25.22 -2.67
C ILE A 299 4.33 26.29 -1.56
N ARG A 300 4.33 25.88 -0.31
CA ARG A 300 4.31 26.77 0.85
C ARG A 300 5.53 27.70 0.88
N GLU A 301 6.72 27.15 0.67
CA GLU A 301 7.97 27.94 0.63
C GLU A 301 7.95 28.96 -0.51
N ASN A 302 7.51 28.58 -1.70
CA ASN A 302 7.41 29.48 -2.83
C ASN A 302 6.38 30.61 -2.60
N ILE A 303 5.23 30.30 -2.01
CA ILE A 303 4.20 31.28 -1.67
C ILE A 303 4.73 32.23 -0.59
N SER A 304 5.35 31.69 0.47
CA SER A 304 5.95 32.47 1.54
C SER A 304 7.01 33.45 1.02
N ALA A 305 7.89 33.01 0.12
CA ALA A 305 8.88 33.82 -0.52
C ALA A 305 8.26 34.92 -1.41
N ALA A 306 7.20 34.61 -2.15
CA ALA A 306 6.51 35.55 -3.04
C ALA A 306 5.78 36.68 -2.29
N PHE A 307 5.22 36.39 -1.12
CA PHE A 307 4.45 37.33 -0.31
C PHE A 307 5.25 37.96 0.82
N GLY A 308 6.55 37.64 0.98
CA GLY A 308 7.38 38.17 2.07
C GLY A 308 6.90 37.79 3.47
N MET A 309 6.02 36.82 3.57
CA MET A 309 5.54 36.25 4.84
C MET A 309 6.55 35.21 5.31
N GLY A 310 7.07 35.35 6.53
CA GLY A 310 7.96 34.37 7.13
C GLY A 310 7.32 32.97 7.13
N ASN A 311 8.11 31.94 7.40
CA ASN A 311 7.65 30.54 7.40
C ASN A 311 6.43 30.32 8.31
N VAL A 312 5.23 30.47 7.76
CA VAL A 312 3.97 30.25 8.46
C VAL A 312 3.64 28.77 8.38
N SER A 313 3.85 28.04 9.47
CA SER A 313 3.33 26.68 9.58
C SER A 313 1.86 26.74 10.02
N ILE A 314 0.96 26.30 9.17
CA ILE A 314 -0.46 26.15 9.52
C ILE A 314 -0.68 24.71 9.94
N PRO A 315 -0.89 24.42 11.24
CA PRO A 315 -1.15 23.06 11.69
C PRO A 315 -2.41 22.50 11.00
N GLY A 316 -2.35 21.26 10.54
CA GLY A 316 -3.47 20.60 9.88
C GLY A 316 -3.66 20.93 8.39
N LEU A 317 -2.80 21.77 7.78
CA LEU A 317 -2.87 22.05 6.35
C LEU A 317 -2.72 20.78 5.51
N ASP A 318 -1.77 19.93 5.88
CA ASP A 318 -1.50 18.68 5.16
C ASP A 318 -2.74 17.78 5.15
N GLN A 319 -3.41 17.61 6.31
CA GLN A 319 -4.63 16.83 6.43
C GLN A 319 -5.79 17.43 5.63
N ALA A 320 -5.92 18.75 5.60
CA ALA A 320 -6.93 19.44 4.82
C ALA A 320 -6.71 19.23 3.31
N VAL A 321 -5.47 19.34 2.84
CA VAL A 321 -5.11 19.09 1.44
C VAL A 321 -5.36 17.64 1.06
N PHE A 322 -4.98 16.68 1.93
CA PHE A 322 -5.29 15.26 1.74
C PHE A 322 -6.80 15.04 1.58
N ALA A 323 -7.61 15.61 2.45
CA ALA A 323 -9.07 15.48 2.40
C ALA A 323 -9.65 16.08 1.10
N CYS A 324 -9.19 17.25 0.66
CA CYS A 324 -9.61 17.88 -0.58
C CYS A 324 -9.24 17.02 -1.81
N ILE A 325 -8.04 16.47 -1.85
CA ILE A 325 -7.58 15.60 -2.94
C ILE A 325 -8.42 14.32 -2.98
N LEU A 326 -8.74 13.73 -1.83
CA LEU A 326 -9.60 12.55 -1.76
C LEU A 326 -10.98 12.84 -2.36
N ILE A 327 -11.64 13.91 -1.91
CA ILE A 327 -12.96 14.29 -2.39
C ILE A 327 -12.93 14.55 -3.90
N ALA A 328 -11.95 15.31 -4.37
CA ALA A 328 -11.77 15.61 -5.79
C ALA A 328 -11.54 14.32 -6.61
N SER A 329 -10.70 13.39 -6.12
CA SER A 329 -10.42 12.12 -6.80
C SER A 329 -11.67 11.26 -6.94
N ILE A 330 -12.48 11.13 -5.89
CA ILE A 330 -13.71 10.34 -5.93
C ILE A 330 -14.75 10.93 -6.89
N ILE A 331 -14.85 12.27 -6.94
CA ILE A 331 -15.82 12.97 -7.81
C ILE A 331 -15.38 12.90 -9.28
N ILE A 332 -14.09 13.16 -9.56
CA ILE A 332 -13.60 13.31 -10.92
C ILE A 332 -13.35 11.94 -11.57
N GLU A 333 -12.72 11.00 -10.85
CA GLU A 333 -12.33 9.72 -11.42
C GLU A 333 -12.51 8.58 -10.39
N PRO A 334 -13.70 7.97 -10.35
CA PRO A 334 -14.02 6.90 -9.39
C PRO A 334 -13.19 5.63 -9.58
N LEU A 335 -12.52 5.46 -10.73
CA LEU A 335 -11.58 4.36 -11.01
C LEU A 335 -10.13 4.70 -10.64
N GLY A 336 -9.90 5.90 -10.10
CA GLY A 336 -8.59 6.40 -9.72
C GLY A 336 -7.66 6.71 -10.92
N VAL A 337 -6.42 7.05 -10.62
CA VAL A 337 -5.39 7.40 -11.61
C VAL A 337 -5.14 6.26 -12.59
N TYR A 338 -5.17 5.01 -12.12
CA TYR A 338 -5.04 3.84 -12.99
C TYR A 338 -6.16 3.75 -14.03
N GLY A 339 -7.38 4.11 -13.69
CA GLY A 339 -8.49 4.18 -14.64
C GLY A 339 -8.24 5.16 -15.79
N ARG A 340 -7.64 6.32 -15.49
CA ARG A 340 -7.19 7.28 -16.52
C ARG A 340 -6.05 6.73 -17.36
N TRP A 341 -5.08 6.10 -16.74
CA TRP A 341 -3.99 5.45 -17.47
C TRP A 341 -4.51 4.42 -18.47
N LEU A 342 -5.46 3.57 -18.07
CA LEU A 342 -6.09 2.62 -18.98
C LEU A 342 -6.79 3.31 -20.16
N LYS A 343 -7.51 4.41 -19.95
CA LYS A 343 -8.16 5.18 -21.01
C LYS A 343 -7.12 5.76 -21.98
N ILE A 344 -6.02 6.30 -21.47
CA ILE A 344 -4.92 6.85 -22.28
C ILE A 344 -4.25 5.73 -23.07
N ARG A 345 -3.92 4.61 -22.44
CA ARG A 345 -3.32 3.44 -23.09
C ARG A 345 -4.22 2.92 -24.21
N THR A 346 -5.49 2.71 -23.94
CA THR A 346 -6.45 2.22 -24.92
C THR A 346 -6.62 3.21 -26.09
N TRP A 347 -6.55 4.51 -25.82
CA TRP A 347 -6.58 5.51 -26.86
C TRP A 347 -5.39 5.39 -27.81
N PHE A 348 -4.15 5.23 -27.28
CA PHE A 348 -2.95 5.04 -28.08
C PHE A 348 -2.97 3.72 -28.86
N GLU A 349 -3.47 2.64 -28.26
CA GLU A 349 -3.57 1.32 -28.91
C GLU A 349 -4.59 1.32 -30.07
N LEU A 350 -5.67 2.11 -29.93
CA LEU A 350 -6.74 2.20 -30.90
C LEU A 350 -6.59 3.36 -31.89
N PHE A 351 -5.57 4.21 -31.75
CA PHE A 351 -5.33 5.32 -32.66
C PHE A 351 -5.04 4.80 -34.11
N PRO A 352 -5.67 5.37 -35.19
CA PRO A 352 -6.55 6.55 -35.23
C PRO A 352 -8.05 6.26 -35.05
N LEU A 353 -8.46 5.05 -34.73
CA LEU A 353 -9.88 4.62 -34.68
C LEU A 353 -10.56 4.86 -33.32
N ALA A 354 -9.85 5.47 -32.38
CA ALA A 354 -10.40 5.78 -31.06
C ALA A 354 -11.58 6.78 -31.14
N ARG A 355 -12.75 6.38 -30.64
CA ARG A 355 -13.95 7.24 -30.53
C ARG A 355 -14.24 7.50 -29.05
N LYS A 356 -14.71 8.71 -28.70
CA LYS A 356 -15.08 9.09 -27.32
C LYS A 356 -16.09 8.14 -26.66
N ASP A 357 -16.99 7.56 -27.46
CA ASP A 357 -18.04 6.66 -26.96
C ASP A 357 -17.52 5.26 -26.56
N MET A 358 -16.33 4.86 -27.02
CA MET A 358 -15.69 3.59 -26.61
C MET A 358 -15.33 3.54 -25.12
N PHE A 359 -15.15 4.70 -24.50
CA PHE A 359 -14.77 4.80 -23.08
C PHE A 359 -15.98 5.00 -22.15
N LYS A 360 -17.19 5.12 -22.71
CA LYS A 360 -18.40 5.21 -21.92
C LYS A 360 -18.85 3.82 -21.49
N ARG A 361 -18.97 3.61 -20.19
CA ARG A 361 -19.55 2.40 -19.64
C ARG A 361 -21.04 2.37 -19.99
N HIS A 362 -21.44 1.51 -20.92
CA HIS A 362 -22.85 1.26 -21.16
C HIS A 362 -23.44 0.51 -19.96
N LYS A 363 -24.48 1.06 -19.36
CA LYS A 363 -25.25 0.36 -18.33
C LYS A 363 -25.98 -0.79 -19.02
N SER A 364 -25.56 -2.03 -18.73
CA SER A 364 -26.06 -3.23 -19.40
C SER A 364 -27.37 -3.78 -18.84
N TYR A 365 -27.94 -3.14 -17.82
CA TYR A 365 -29.22 -3.56 -17.25
C TYR A 365 -30.37 -2.71 -17.82
N LEU A 366 -31.34 -3.39 -18.34
CA LEU A 366 -32.58 -2.78 -18.81
C LEU A 366 -33.32 -2.17 -17.61
N LYS A 367 -33.88 -0.97 -17.82
CA LYS A 367 -34.67 -0.23 -16.81
C LYS A 367 -35.97 -0.94 -16.36
N THR A 368 -36.22 -2.14 -16.83
CA THR A 368 -37.47 -2.88 -16.64
C THR A 368 -37.71 -3.39 -15.22
N GLU A 369 -36.71 -3.41 -14.36
CA GLU A 369 -36.87 -3.86 -12.95
C GLU A 369 -37.32 -2.75 -11.97
N ARG A 370 -37.54 -1.54 -12.41
CA ARG A 370 -37.99 -0.44 -11.54
C ARG A 370 -39.50 -0.21 -11.53
N MET A 371 -40.27 -1.11 -12.11
CA MET A 371 -41.73 -1.07 -12.02
C MET A 371 -42.27 -2.24 -11.20
N ARG A 372 -41.83 -2.33 -9.95
CA ARG A 372 -42.57 -3.05 -8.92
C ARG A 372 -42.20 -2.50 -7.53
#